data_c508279182900c2c5addfb5b451cd8ee
#
_entry.id   c508279182900c2c5addfb5b451cd8ee
#
_cell.length_a   1.000
_cell.length_b   1.000
_cell.length_c   1.000
_cell.angle_alpha   90.00
_cell.angle_beta   90.00
_cell.angle_gamma   90.00
#
_symmetry.space_group_name_H-M   'P 1'
#
loop_
_entity.id
_entity.type
_entity.pdbx_description
1 polymer ?
#
loop_
_entity_poly.entity_id
_entity_poly.type
_entity_poly.pdbx_seq_one_letter_code
_entity_poly.pdbx_strand_id
1 'polypeptide(L)'
;MTKMAENKTYLCIDLKSFFASVECVERGLDPLCTNLVVADAALTEKTICLAVSPSLKKYGIGGRARLFEVVQMVKQANARRRFQAPKRLFEGSSSNAKELDLHHEYQIDYIIAPPRMAKYMEYSTKIYNIYLKYVAPEDIHAYSIDEVFVDITQYLILTGLNAYEFAGQMIKDVLKTTGITATAGIGTNLYLAKIAMDIEAKHIKADSDGVRIAMLTEKSYRQKLWDHRPLTDFWRIGPQTAKKLEQNGMFTMGAVARCSVGKINQLHNEELLYRLFGINAELIIDHAWGWEPCTIAHIKAYRPQSSSIENGQVLHCPYTAEKTRLIVKEMTDQLLLQLVDKGLVTDQMVLTIGYDIENLTDLKRREQYHGDIVTDRYGRKIPKSAHGSVNIGRFTSSAKLATETVLKLYDTIIDQNLLVRRLSLTANHVVPEGSEPTRKKPQQLDLFTDYEALEKKEQEEKAALDKEKKMQQAMLQIKKKFGKNAILKGMNLLDGATAKERNEQIGGHKA
;
A
#
# COMPACT_ATOMS: atom_id res chain seq x y z
N MET A 1 1.81 -8.00 -43.33
CA MET A 1 2.19 -9.18 -42.55
C MET A 1 1.69 -8.93 -41.14
N THR A 2 0.53 -9.45 -40.80
CA THR A 2 -0.07 -9.40 -39.47
C THR A 2 0.78 -10.33 -38.60
N LYS A 3 1.61 -9.75 -37.68
CA LYS A 3 2.23 -10.55 -36.63
C LYS A 3 1.11 -11.29 -35.92
N MET A 4 1.08 -12.62 -36.04
CA MET A 4 0.27 -13.45 -35.16
C MET A 4 0.59 -13.00 -33.73
N ALA A 5 -0.40 -12.63 -32.97
CA ALA A 5 -0.22 -12.30 -31.56
C ALA A 5 0.38 -13.56 -30.91
N GLU A 6 1.64 -13.47 -30.51
CA GLU A 6 2.27 -14.53 -29.72
C GLU A 6 1.38 -14.78 -28.51
N ASN A 7 0.97 -16.04 -28.31
CA ASN A 7 0.19 -16.44 -27.14
C ASN A 7 1.05 -16.21 -25.90
N LYS A 8 0.88 -15.07 -25.24
CA LYS A 8 1.59 -14.72 -24.03
C LYS A 8 1.16 -15.62 -22.87
N THR A 9 2.10 -15.94 -21.99
CA THR A 9 1.82 -16.65 -20.74
C THR A 9 2.47 -15.90 -19.59
N TYR A 10 1.62 -15.43 -18.66
CA TYR A 10 2.05 -14.72 -17.49
C TYR A 10 1.85 -15.56 -16.23
N LEU A 11 2.72 -15.35 -15.27
CA LEU A 11 2.65 -15.94 -13.94
C LEU A 11 2.52 -14.80 -12.92
N CYS A 12 1.60 -14.96 -11.96
CA CYS A 12 1.50 -14.11 -10.77
C CYS A 12 1.79 -14.99 -9.55
N ILE A 13 2.75 -14.61 -8.72
CA ILE A 13 3.14 -15.36 -7.52
C ILE A 13 2.95 -14.47 -6.31
N ASP A 14 2.26 -14.98 -5.26
CA ASP A 14 2.04 -14.34 -3.97
C ASP A 14 2.55 -15.22 -2.83
N LEU A 15 3.42 -14.65 -1.98
CA LEU A 15 4.01 -15.36 -0.84
C LEU A 15 2.98 -15.51 0.29
N LYS A 16 2.76 -16.72 0.73
CA LYS A 16 1.66 -17.04 1.65
C LYS A 16 1.84 -16.42 3.03
N SER A 17 0.96 -15.45 3.37
CA SER A 17 0.98 -14.73 4.66
C SER A 17 2.39 -14.21 5.01
N PHE A 18 3.06 -13.58 4.06
CA PHE A 18 4.50 -13.33 3.99
C PHE A 18 5.12 -12.92 5.32
N PHE A 19 4.69 -11.83 5.94
CA PHE A 19 5.29 -11.37 7.21
C PHE A 19 5.16 -12.39 8.34
N ALA A 20 4.01 -13.06 8.43
CA ALA A 20 3.82 -14.11 9.44
C ALA A 20 4.70 -15.33 9.14
N SER A 21 4.88 -15.68 7.86
CA SER A 21 5.76 -16.78 7.46
C SER A 21 7.22 -16.48 7.77
N VAL A 22 7.70 -15.24 7.49
CA VAL A 22 9.06 -14.82 7.89
C VAL A 22 9.24 -14.93 9.42
N GLU A 23 8.26 -14.46 10.20
CA GLU A 23 8.34 -14.55 11.66
C GLU A 23 8.35 -15.98 12.19
N CYS A 24 7.63 -16.90 11.53
CA CYS A 24 7.68 -18.33 11.88
C CYS A 24 9.07 -18.92 11.55
N VAL A 25 9.57 -18.72 10.34
CA VAL A 25 10.86 -19.25 9.89
C VAL A 25 12.01 -18.77 10.78
N GLU A 26 12.05 -17.48 11.10
CA GLU A 26 13.07 -16.88 11.98
C GLU A 26 13.06 -17.45 13.41
N ARG A 27 11.95 -18.08 13.83
CA ARG A 27 11.81 -18.77 15.12
C ARG A 27 11.94 -20.29 15.02
N GLY A 28 12.27 -20.82 13.82
CA GLY A 28 12.34 -22.26 13.60
C GLY A 28 10.97 -22.96 13.65
N LEU A 29 9.87 -22.23 13.37
CA LEU A 29 8.50 -22.72 13.40
C LEU A 29 7.97 -22.94 11.99
N ASP A 30 7.03 -23.90 11.83
CA ASP A 30 6.36 -24.18 10.55
C ASP A 30 5.32 -23.07 10.24
N PRO A 31 5.49 -22.27 9.16
CA PRO A 31 4.55 -21.20 8.80
C PRO A 31 3.12 -21.66 8.50
N LEU A 32 2.95 -22.92 8.07
CA LEU A 32 1.64 -23.47 7.71
C LEU A 32 0.84 -23.95 8.92
N CYS A 33 1.53 -24.30 10.01
CA CYS A 33 0.93 -24.91 11.19
C CYS A 33 0.95 -24.03 12.44
N THR A 34 1.77 -22.96 12.47
CA THR A 34 1.89 -22.11 13.65
C THR A 34 0.85 -20.99 13.64
N ASN A 35 0.11 -20.85 14.72
CA ASN A 35 -0.79 -19.72 14.95
C ASN A 35 0.04 -18.49 15.35
N LEU A 36 0.12 -17.51 14.46
CA LEU A 36 0.92 -16.30 14.67
C LEU A 36 0.25 -15.09 14.00
N VAL A 37 0.32 -13.96 14.67
CA VAL A 37 -0.01 -12.63 14.09
C VAL A 37 1.19 -11.72 14.19
N VAL A 38 1.37 -10.85 13.18
CA VAL A 38 2.36 -9.78 13.21
C VAL A 38 1.65 -8.48 13.58
N ALA A 39 1.89 -8.02 14.79
CA ALA A 39 1.27 -6.80 15.31
C ALA A 39 2.17 -6.14 16.37
N ASP A 40 2.12 -4.82 16.48
CA ASP A 40 2.78 -4.09 17.57
C ASP A 40 1.83 -3.98 18.75
N ALA A 41 1.93 -4.94 19.68
CA ALA A 41 1.12 -4.99 20.90
C ALA A 41 1.42 -3.83 21.88
N ALA A 42 2.59 -3.18 21.74
CA ALA A 42 2.97 -2.06 22.60
C ALA A 42 2.15 -0.79 22.29
N LEU A 43 1.54 -0.70 21.10
CA LEU A 43 0.74 0.46 20.73
C LEU A 43 -0.66 0.41 21.37
N THR A 44 -1.52 -0.43 20.91
CA THR A 44 -2.88 -0.66 21.48
C THR A 44 -3.48 -1.94 20.91
N GLU A 45 -4.50 -2.51 21.57
CA GLU A 45 -5.31 -3.60 20.99
C GLU A 45 -6.07 -3.23 19.70
N LYS A 46 -6.20 -1.93 19.40
CA LYS A 46 -6.82 -1.44 18.17
C LYS A 46 -5.85 -1.46 16.97
N THR A 47 -4.58 -1.84 17.19
CA THR A 47 -3.58 -1.94 16.12
C THR A 47 -4.02 -2.94 15.06
N ILE A 48 -3.68 -2.66 13.80
CA ILE A 48 -3.97 -3.57 12.67
C ILE A 48 -2.84 -4.59 12.62
N CYS A 49 -3.18 -5.86 12.55
CA CYS A 49 -2.23 -6.92 12.27
C CYS A 49 -1.72 -6.78 10.82
N LEU A 50 -0.40 -6.74 10.63
CA LEU A 50 0.21 -6.70 9.32
C LEU A 50 0.04 -8.03 8.57
N ALA A 51 0.04 -9.13 9.30
CA ALA A 51 -0.22 -10.46 8.77
C ALA A 51 -0.80 -11.37 9.84
N VAL A 52 -1.54 -12.37 9.37
CA VAL A 52 -2.10 -13.49 10.16
C VAL A 52 -1.67 -14.78 9.48
N SER A 53 -1.17 -15.76 10.24
CA SER A 53 -0.72 -17.04 9.70
C SER A 53 -1.87 -17.84 9.07
N PRO A 54 -1.55 -18.76 8.13
CA PRO A 54 -2.57 -19.59 7.47
C PRO A 54 -3.39 -20.44 8.44
N SER A 55 -2.76 -20.99 9.47
CA SER A 55 -3.40 -21.80 10.50
C SER A 55 -4.43 -20.98 11.30
N LEU A 56 -4.07 -19.77 11.68
CA LEU A 56 -4.93 -18.88 12.45
C LEU A 56 -6.10 -18.33 11.63
N LYS A 57 -5.92 -18.13 10.31
CA LYS A 57 -7.01 -17.76 9.39
C LYS A 57 -8.12 -18.81 9.31
N LYS A 58 -7.84 -20.09 9.60
CA LYS A 58 -8.88 -21.16 9.63
C LYS A 58 -9.98 -20.87 10.65
N TYR A 59 -9.72 -20.06 11.67
CA TYR A 59 -10.71 -19.63 12.65
C TYR A 59 -11.54 -18.42 12.22
N GLY A 60 -11.48 -18.02 10.93
CA GLY A 60 -12.22 -16.89 10.36
C GLY A 60 -11.56 -15.53 10.55
N ILE A 61 -10.32 -15.50 11.05
CA ILE A 61 -9.59 -14.24 11.29
C ILE A 61 -9.09 -13.67 9.96
N GLY A 62 -9.47 -12.42 9.67
CA GLY A 62 -9.05 -11.74 8.45
C GLY A 62 -7.54 -11.45 8.39
N GLY A 63 -6.97 -11.39 7.20
CA GLY A 63 -5.52 -11.17 7.00
C GLY A 63 -4.98 -9.85 7.58
N ARG A 64 -5.85 -8.84 7.72
CA ARG A 64 -5.57 -7.52 8.31
C ARG A 64 -6.54 -7.18 9.43
N ALA A 65 -6.90 -8.17 10.25
CA ALA A 65 -7.74 -7.98 11.43
C ALA A 65 -7.05 -7.02 12.42
N ARG A 66 -7.83 -6.36 13.26
CA ARG A 66 -7.30 -5.66 14.43
C ARG A 66 -6.97 -6.65 15.54
N LEU A 67 -5.99 -6.33 16.36
CA LEU A 67 -5.55 -7.27 17.41
C LEU A 67 -6.69 -7.66 18.35
N PHE A 68 -7.59 -6.74 18.72
CA PHE A 68 -8.75 -7.07 19.55
C PHE A 68 -9.73 -8.04 18.84
N GLU A 69 -9.86 -7.98 17.51
CA GLU A 69 -10.68 -8.92 16.74
C GLU A 69 -10.07 -10.32 16.77
N VAL A 70 -8.73 -10.42 16.67
CA VAL A 70 -8.02 -11.69 16.85
C VAL A 70 -8.30 -12.29 18.22
N VAL A 71 -8.17 -11.49 19.30
CA VAL A 71 -8.47 -11.91 20.69
C VAL A 71 -9.90 -12.44 20.80
N GLN A 72 -10.87 -11.70 20.26
CA GLN A 72 -12.29 -12.11 20.32
C GLN A 72 -12.56 -13.39 19.55
N MET A 73 -12.01 -13.53 18.34
CA MET A 73 -12.24 -14.72 17.50
C MET A 73 -11.57 -15.96 18.07
N VAL A 74 -10.36 -15.83 18.62
CA VAL A 74 -9.70 -16.94 19.32
C VAL A 74 -10.50 -17.34 20.56
N LYS A 75 -11.02 -16.37 21.33
CA LYS A 75 -11.89 -16.64 22.48
C LYS A 75 -13.17 -17.39 22.05
N GLN A 76 -13.80 -16.99 20.95
CA GLN A 76 -14.98 -17.70 20.42
C GLN A 76 -14.62 -19.10 19.91
N ALA A 77 -13.48 -19.27 19.22
CA ALA A 77 -13.02 -20.58 18.78
C ALA A 77 -12.75 -21.51 19.98
N ASN A 78 -12.11 -20.98 21.03
CA ASN A 78 -11.87 -21.71 22.26
C ASN A 78 -13.18 -22.07 23.02
N ALA A 79 -14.19 -21.18 23.02
CA ALA A 79 -15.49 -21.49 23.58
C ALA A 79 -16.15 -22.70 22.87
N ARG A 80 -16.10 -22.71 21.52
CA ARG A 80 -16.59 -23.88 20.73
C ARG A 80 -15.77 -25.13 21.00
N ARG A 81 -14.44 -25.04 21.05
CA ARG A 81 -13.51 -26.14 21.26
C ARG A 81 -13.70 -26.76 22.65
N ARG A 82 -14.02 -25.96 23.67
CA ARG A 82 -14.29 -26.45 25.05
C ARG A 82 -15.42 -27.48 25.11
N PHE A 83 -16.43 -27.42 24.24
CA PHE A 83 -17.49 -28.44 24.18
C PHE A 83 -16.98 -29.77 23.67
N GLN A 84 -15.86 -29.81 22.94
CA GLN A 84 -15.22 -31.03 22.44
C GLN A 84 -14.16 -31.57 23.40
N ALA A 85 -13.68 -30.77 24.35
CA ALA A 85 -12.67 -31.16 25.32
C ALA A 85 -13.25 -32.15 26.38
N PRO A 86 -12.47 -33.13 26.84
CA PRO A 86 -12.85 -34.00 27.92
C PRO A 86 -13.27 -33.20 29.16
N LYS A 87 -14.40 -33.60 29.79
CA LYS A 87 -14.98 -32.88 30.94
C LYS A 87 -15.22 -31.39 30.73
N ARG A 88 -15.16 -30.90 29.46
CA ARG A 88 -15.24 -29.47 29.06
C ARG A 88 -14.19 -28.59 29.75
N LEU A 89 -13.03 -29.13 30.04
CA LEU A 89 -11.90 -28.45 30.64
C LEU A 89 -10.70 -28.53 29.70
N PHE A 90 -9.89 -27.47 29.64
CA PHE A 90 -8.61 -27.47 28.93
C PHE A 90 -7.52 -27.91 29.94
N GLU A 91 -6.63 -28.80 29.49
CA GLU A 91 -5.47 -29.29 30.24
C GLU A 91 -4.17 -28.56 29.80
N GLY A 92 -4.19 -27.79 28.71
CA GLY A 92 -3.04 -27.08 28.19
C GLY A 92 -3.41 -26.08 27.08
N SER A 93 -2.41 -25.53 26.44
CA SER A 93 -2.55 -24.66 25.28
C SER A 93 -1.47 -24.93 24.23
N SER A 94 -1.79 -24.72 22.97
CA SER A 94 -0.80 -24.81 21.90
C SER A 94 -1.05 -23.76 20.82
N SER A 95 0.04 -23.26 20.26
CA SER A 95 0.03 -22.43 19.03
C SER A 95 0.27 -23.25 17.76
N ASN A 96 0.43 -24.57 17.86
CA ASN A 96 0.64 -25.48 16.74
C ASN A 96 -0.67 -26.15 16.32
N ALA A 97 -1.13 -25.89 15.09
CA ALA A 97 -2.39 -26.44 14.59
C ALA A 97 -2.40 -27.98 14.52
N LYS A 98 -1.27 -28.64 14.22
CA LYS A 98 -1.18 -30.11 14.20
C LYS A 98 -1.35 -30.69 15.60
N GLU A 99 -0.74 -30.04 16.59
CA GLU A 99 -0.88 -30.44 17.98
C GLU A 99 -2.31 -30.22 18.47
N LEU A 100 -2.92 -29.10 18.11
CA LEU A 100 -4.32 -28.83 18.41
C LEU A 100 -5.29 -29.83 17.74
N ASP A 101 -4.96 -30.36 16.57
CA ASP A 101 -5.77 -31.36 15.87
C ASP A 101 -5.68 -32.76 16.59
N LEU A 102 -4.56 -33.05 17.25
CA LEU A 102 -4.33 -34.27 18.00
C LEU A 102 -4.88 -34.18 19.43
N HIS A 103 -4.84 -33.02 20.06
CA HIS A 103 -5.16 -32.79 21.47
C HIS A 103 -6.36 -31.85 21.61
N HIS A 104 -7.56 -32.40 21.66
CA HIS A 104 -8.79 -31.62 21.82
C HIS A 104 -8.91 -30.95 23.19
N GLU A 105 -8.18 -31.45 24.20
CA GLU A 105 -8.01 -30.87 25.52
C GLU A 105 -7.14 -29.65 25.60
N TYR A 106 -6.45 -29.25 24.51
CA TYR A 106 -5.65 -28.02 24.46
C TYR A 106 -6.46 -26.85 23.91
N GLN A 107 -6.36 -25.71 24.56
CA GLN A 107 -6.91 -24.46 24.02
C GLN A 107 -6.02 -23.90 22.90
N ILE A 108 -6.63 -23.18 21.97
CA ILE A 108 -5.93 -22.46 20.93
C ILE A 108 -5.19 -21.30 21.57
N ASP A 109 -3.89 -21.24 21.33
CA ASP A 109 -3.02 -20.11 21.63
C ASP A 109 -2.38 -19.60 20.36
N TYR A 110 -1.74 -18.42 20.40
CA TYR A 110 -1.07 -17.81 19.26
C TYR A 110 0.04 -16.86 19.70
N ILE A 111 1.01 -16.67 18.81
CA ILE A 111 2.17 -15.81 19.01
C ILE A 111 1.85 -14.42 18.45
N ILE A 112 2.12 -13.36 19.20
CA ILE A 112 2.12 -11.99 18.71
C ILE A 112 3.57 -11.60 18.44
N ALA A 113 3.94 -11.47 17.18
CA ALA A 113 5.27 -11.06 16.75
C ALA A 113 5.30 -9.55 16.44
N PRO A 114 6.23 -8.77 17.01
CA PRO A 114 6.40 -7.37 16.62
C PRO A 114 6.86 -7.27 15.17
N PRO A 115 6.44 -6.22 14.41
CA PRO A 115 6.90 -6.01 13.05
C PRO A 115 8.41 -5.81 12.97
N ARG A 116 9.05 -6.39 11.95
CA ARG A 116 10.48 -6.20 11.61
C ARG A 116 10.62 -5.94 10.11
N MET A 117 10.27 -4.73 9.67
CA MET A 117 10.16 -4.40 8.25
C MET A 117 11.46 -4.57 7.48
N ALA A 118 12.61 -4.26 8.07
CA ALA A 118 13.92 -4.48 7.44
C ALA A 118 14.16 -5.97 7.13
N LYS A 119 13.77 -6.86 8.05
CA LYS A 119 13.88 -8.32 7.87
C LYS A 119 12.96 -8.80 6.72
N TYR A 120 11.73 -8.26 6.64
CA TYR A 120 10.82 -8.62 5.54
C TYR A 120 11.35 -8.16 4.18
N MET A 121 11.96 -6.98 4.10
CA MET A 121 12.63 -6.51 2.87
C MET A 121 13.82 -7.41 2.50
N GLU A 122 14.62 -7.86 3.47
CA GLU A 122 15.72 -8.80 3.27
C GLU A 122 15.23 -10.11 2.63
N TYR A 123 14.17 -10.72 3.20
CA TYR A 123 13.56 -11.93 2.65
C TYR A 123 12.95 -11.70 1.27
N SER A 124 12.25 -10.59 1.05
CA SER A 124 11.69 -10.23 -0.25
C SER A 124 12.80 -10.13 -1.31
N THR A 125 13.90 -9.44 -1.00
CA THR A 125 15.06 -9.33 -1.90
C THR A 125 15.70 -10.69 -2.16
N LYS A 126 15.86 -11.52 -1.14
CA LYS A 126 16.38 -12.89 -1.28
C LYS A 126 15.51 -13.72 -2.23
N ILE A 127 14.19 -13.64 -2.07
CA ILE A 127 13.23 -14.37 -2.91
C ILE A 127 13.23 -13.81 -4.34
N TYR A 128 13.28 -12.49 -4.52
CA TYR A 128 13.43 -11.90 -5.85
C TYR A 128 14.69 -12.38 -6.58
N ASN A 129 15.81 -12.48 -5.88
CA ASN A 129 17.05 -13.04 -6.44
C ASN A 129 16.94 -14.54 -6.80
N ILE A 130 16.05 -15.29 -6.13
CA ILE A 130 15.73 -16.67 -6.55
C ILE A 130 14.99 -16.66 -7.88
N TYR A 131 14.00 -15.78 -8.05
CA TYR A 131 13.26 -15.66 -9.31
C TYR A 131 14.18 -15.29 -10.48
N LEU A 132 15.19 -14.44 -10.25
CA LEU A 132 16.19 -14.08 -11.28
C LEU A 132 17.09 -15.23 -11.77
N LYS A 133 17.06 -16.41 -11.12
CA LYS A 133 17.71 -17.62 -11.67
C LYS A 133 16.92 -18.22 -12.84
N TYR A 134 15.64 -17.91 -12.93
CA TYR A 134 14.69 -18.49 -13.89
C TYR A 134 14.35 -17.54 -15.02
N VAL A 135 14.30 -16.23 -14.73
CA VAL A 135 13.84 -15.19 -15.66
C VAL A 135 14.72 -13.95 -15.59
N ALA A 136 14.81 -13.22 -16.69
CA ALA A 136 15.53 -11.96 -16.76
C ALA A 136 14.79 -10.84 -16.01
N PRO A 137 15.52 -9.82 -15.52
CA PRO A 137 14.90 -8.66 -14.82
C PRO A 137 13.85 -7.93 -15.67
N GLU A 138 13.97 -7.98 -17.00
CA GLU A 138 13.04 -7.35 -17.95
C GLU A 138 11.66 -7.99 -17.92
N ASP A 139 11.58 -9.28 -17.66
CA ASP A 139 10.36 -10.09 -17.71
C ASP A 139 9.70 -10.29 -16.34
N ILE A 140 10.22 -9.68 -15.28
CA ILE A 140 9.65 -9.70 -13.94
C ILE A 140 9.28 -8.28 -13.46
N HIS A 141 8.11 -8.15 -12.86
CA HIS A 141 7.61 -6.94 -12.21
C HIS A 141 7.26 -7.23 -10.75
N ALA A 142 8.00 -6.63 -9.82
CA ALA A 142 7.64 -6.66 -8.39
C ALA A 142 6.42 -5.75 -8.16
N TYR A 143 5.25 -6.36 -7.96
CA TYR A 143 4.00 -5.65 -7.72
C TYR A 143 3.89 -5.15 -6.28
N SER A 144 4.38 -5.97 -5.33
CA SER A 144 4.49 -5.61 -3.92
C SER A 144 5.74 -6.26 -3.29
N ILE A 145 5.86 -6.19 -1.97
CA ILE A 145 6.95 -6.83 -1.22
C ILE A 145 6.86 -8.38 -1.25
N ASP A 146 5.68 -8.92 -1.52
CA ASP A 146 5.36 -10.36 -1.48
C ASP A 146 4.72 -10.88 -2.77
N GLU A 147 4.55 -10.02 -3.78
CA GLU A 147 3.88 -10.39 -5.02
C GLU A 147 4.66 -9.93 -6.25
N VAL A 148 4.77 -10.83 -7.25
CA VAL A 148 5.44 -10.55 -8.53
C VAL A 148 4.60 -11.02 -9.71
N PHE A 149 4.72 -10.32 -10.83
CA PHE A 149 4.29 -10.77 -12.16
C PHE A 149 5.51 -11.15 -12.99
N VAL A 150 5.38 -12.22 -13.77
CA VAL A 150 6.46 -12.72 -14.65
C VAL A 150 5.89 -13.06 -16.01
N ASP A 151 6.51 -12.59 -17.09
CA ASP A 151 6.26 -13.08 -18.46
C ASP A 151 7.12 -14.34 -18.66
N ILE A 152 6.48 -15.50 -18.67
CA ILE A 152 7.17 -16.78 -18.80
C ILE A 152 7.17 -17.34 -20.23
N THR A 153 6.61 -16.59 -21.18
CA THR A 153 6.37 -17.04 -22.56
C THR A 153 7.59 -17.66 -23.21
N GLN A 154 8.71 -16.96 -23.22
CA GLN A 154 9.96 -17.42 -23.85
C GLN A 154 10.60 -18.58 -23.10
N TYR A 155 10.49 -18.58 -21.78
CA TYR A 155 11.14 -19.57 -20.92
C TYR A 155 10.49 -20.94 -21.03
N LEU A 156 9.18 -21.02 -21.31
CA LEU A 156 8.50 -22.29 -21.59
C LEU A 156 9.02 -22.93 -22.87
N ILE A 157 9.30 -22.13 -23.91
CA ILE A 157 9.88 -22.61 -25.17
C ILE A 157 11.31 -23.09 -24.94
N LEU A 158 12.13 -22.32 -24.21
CA LEU A 158 13.53 -22.62 -23.96
C LEU A 158 13.73 -23.86 -23.08
N THR A 159 12.87 -24.06 -22.10
CA THR A 159 13.00 -25.17 -21.13
C THR A 159 12.23 -26.42 -21.52
N GLY A 160 11.26 -26.30 -22.43
CA GLY A 160 10.34 -27.39 -22.77
C GLY A 160 9.35 -27.75 -21.66
N LEU A 161 9.30 -26.97 -20.58
CA LEU A 161 8.38 -27.20 -19.46
C LEU A 161 7.01 -26.60 -19.77
N ASN A 162 5.97 -27.20 -19.21
CA ASN A 162 4.67 -26.53 -19.16
C ASN A 162 4.64 -25.46 -18.06
N ALA A 163 3.64 -24.58 -18.11
CA ALA A 163 3.55 -23.44 -17.20
C ALA A 163 3.39 -23.83 -15.71
N TYR A 164 2.72 -24.96 -15.42
CA TYR A 164 2.59 -25.48 -14.06
C TYR A 164 3.90 -26.00 -13.50
N GLU A 165 4.66 -26.73 -14.33
CA GLU A 165 5.98 -27.26 -13.96
C GLU A 165 6.96 -26.11 -13.71
N PHE A 166 6.98 -25.11 -14.59
CA PHE A 166 7.86 -23.94 -14.46
C PHE A 166 7.55 -23.15 -13.16
N ALA A 167 6.26 -22.83 -12.93
CA ALA A 167 5.82 -22.16 -11.71
C ALA A 167 6.14 -22.99 -10.45
N GLY A 168 5.90 -24.31 -10.51
CA GLY A 168 6.20 -25.23 -9.41
C GLY A 168 7.68 -25.28 -9.05
N GLN A 169 8.58 -25.27 -10.05
CA GLN A 169 10.03 -25.22 -9.81
C GLN A 169 10.45 -23.93 -9.11
N MET A 170 9.95 -22.78 -9.59
CA MET A 170 10.23 -21.47 -8.96
C MET A 170 9.79 -21.44 -7.49
N ILE A 171 8.57 -21.88 -7.20
CA ILE A 171 8.01 -21.87 -5.84
C ILE A 171 8.75 -22.86 -4.94
N LYS A 172 9.11 -24.05 -5.43
CA LYS A 172 9.86 -25.05 -4.66
C LYS A 172 11.28 -24.59 -4.33
N ASP A 173 11.96 -23.86 -5.23
CA ASP A 173 13.27 -23.26 -4.92
C ASP A 173 13.13 -22.19 -3.81
N VAL A 174 12.08 -21.36 -3.86
CA VAL A 174 11.78 -20.40 -2.79
C VAL A 174 11.53 -21.13 -1.47
N LEU A 175 10.67 -22.15 -1.45
CA LEU A 175 10.38 -22.94 -0.26
C LEU A 175 11.62 -23.60 0.33
N LYS A 176 12.42 -24.26 -0.50
CA LYS A 176 13.68 -24.92 -0.09
C LYS A 176 14.68 -23.93 0.51
N THR A 177 14.78 -22.74 -0.09
CA THR A 177 15.80 -21.74 0.29
C THR A 177 15.37 -20.89 1.49
N THR A 178 14.07 -20.66 1.67
CA THR A 178 13.54 -19.70 2.66
C THR A 178 12.54 -20.29 3.65
N GLY A 179 12.05 -21.49 3.43
CA GLY A 179 10.96 -22.10 4.23
C GLY A 179 9.58 -21.46 3.99
N ILE A 180 9.47 -20.57 2.98
CA ILE A 180 8.21 -19.85 2.69
C ILE A 180 7.61 -20.41 1.41
N THR A 181 6.34 -20.78 1.46
CA THR A 181 5.57 -21.25 0.29
C THR A 181 4.82 -20.09 -0.37
N ALA A 182 4.34 -20.31 -1.60
CA ALA A 182 3.60 -19.34 -2.38
C ALA A 182 2.36 -19.95 -3.05
N THR A 183 1.49 -19.08 -3.51
CA THR A 183 0.37 -19.40 -4.39
C THR A 183 0.64 -18.75 -5.75
N ALA A 184 0.30 -19.42 -6.85
CA ALA A 184 0.50 -18.88 -8.17
C ALA A 184 -0.75 -18.95 -9.04
N GLY A 185 -0.87 -17.96 -9.93
CA GLY A 185 -1.85 -17.94 -11.00
C GLY A 185 -1.16 -17.80 -12.34
N ILE A 186 -1.59 -18.60 -13.31
CA ILE A 186 -1.14 -18.59 -14.69
C ILE A 186 -2.26 -17.99 -15.55
N GLY A 187 -1.93 -17.07 -16.46
CA GLY A 187 -2.91 -16.45 -17.34
C GLY A 187 -2.33 -16.07 -18.70
N THR A 188 -3.21 -15.90 -19.69
CA THR A 188 -2.85 -15.41 -21.02
C THR A 188 -2.57 -13.90 -21.05
N ASN A 189 -2.88 -13.21 -19.96
CA ASN A 189 -2.55 -11.81 -19.69
C ASN A 189 -2.36 -11.58 -18.18
N LEU A 190 -1.90 -10.37 -17.79
CA LEU A 190 -1.62 -10.04 -16.39
C LEU A 190 -2.86 -10.11 -15.51
N TYR A 191 -4.04 -9.67 -16.02
CA TYR A 191 -5.29 -9.73 -15.28
C TYR A 191 -5.67 -11.17 -14.96
N LEU A 192 -5.68 -12.05 -15.95
CA LEU A 192 -6.05 -13.47 -15.77
C LEU A 192 -5.06 -14.20 -14.86
N ALA A 193 -3.76 -13.91 -14.94
CA ALA A 193 -2.78 -14.47 -14.01
C ALA A 193 -3.09 -14.06 -12.56
N LYS A 194 -3.43 -12.79 -12.33
CA LYS A 194 -3.81 -12.29 -11.00
C LYS A 194 -5.10 -12.91 -10.51
N ILE A 195 -6.14 -12.99 -11.34
CA ILE A 195 -7.44 -13.56 -10.98
C ILE A 195 -7.33 -15.08 -10.73
N ALA A 196 -6.54 -15.79 -11.53
CA ALA A 196 -6.23 -17.20 -11.28
C ALA A 196 -5.63 -17.42 -9.90
N MET A 197 -4.69 -16.55 -9.49
CA MET A 197 -4.05 -16.61 -8.19
C MET A 197 -5.02 -16.23 -7.06
N ASP A 198 -5.73 -15.10 -7.18
CA ASP A 198 -6.54 -14.54 -6.09
C ASP A 198 -7.85 -15.31 -5.85
N ILE A 199 -8.48 -15.85 -6.89
CA ILE A 199 -9.78 -16.51 -6.80
C ILE A 199 -9.62 -18.02 -6.92
N GLU A 200 -9.14 -18.53 -8.05
CA GLU A 200 -9.12 -19.98 -8.31
C GLU A 200 -8.12 -20.72 -7.41
N ALA A 201 -6.86 -20.27 -7.34
CA ALA A 201 -5.83 -20.99 -6.60
C ALA A 201 -6.09 -21.04 -5.08
N LYS A 202 -6.82 -20.08 -4.51
CA LYS A 202 -7.20 -20.10 -3.09
C LYS A 202 -8.17 -21.23 -2.74
N HIS A 203 -8.94 -21.72 -3.72
CA HIS A 203 -9.93 -22.78 -3.54
C HIS A 203 -9.40 -24.18 -3.93
N ILE A 204 -8.25 -24.25 -4.60
CA ILE A 204 -7.62 -25.53 -4.95
C ILE A 204 -6.95 -26.13 -3.72
N LYS A 205 -7.05 -27.47 -3.58
CA LYS A 205 -6.31 -28.21 -2.56
C LYS A 205 -4.79 -28.02 -2.77
N ALA A 206 -4.09 -27.64 -1.74
CA ALA A 206 -2.63 -27.54 -1.79
C ALA A 206 -1.99 -28.92 -2.00
N ASP A 207 -0.82 -28.93 -2.66
CA ASP A 207 0.04 -30.12 -2.70
C ASP A 207 0.71 -30.37 -1.33
N SER A 208 1.60 -31.38 -1.25
CA SER A 208 2.34 -31.73 -0.03
C SER A 208 3.17 -30.58 0.52
N ASP A 209 3.63 -29.70 -0.35
CA ASP A 209 4.46 -28.54 -0.02
C ASP A 209 3.65 -27.27 0.24
N GLY A 210 2.32 -27.37 0.28
CA GLY A 210 1.41 -26.26 0.49
C GLY A 210 1.23 -25.36 -0.73
N VAL A 211 1.77 -25.74 -1.89
CA VAL A 211 1.71 -24.98 -3.15
C VAL A 211 0.33 -25.12 -3.79
N ARG A 212 -0.15 -24.04 -4.35
CA ARG A 212 -1.41 -23.94 -5.11
C ARG A 212 -1.18 -23.18 -6.38
N ILE A 213 -1.51 -23.80 -7.51
CA ILE A 213 -1.36 -23.19 -8.84
C ILE A 213 -2.66 -23.35 -9.61
N ALA A 214 -3.18 -22.25 -10.12
CA ALA A 214 -4.35 -22.25 -11.00
C ALA A 214 -4.05 -21.59 -12.34
N MET A 215 -4.81 -21.89 -13.37
CA MET A 215 -4.67 -21.31 -14.70
C MET A 215 -6.00 -20.84 -15.24
N LEU A 216 -6.02 -19.64 -15.84
CA LEU A 216 -7.15 -19.08 -16.55
C LEU A 216 -6.74 -18.62 -17.95
N THR A 217 -7.62 -18.91 -18.89
CA THR A 217 -7.70 -18.28 -20.22
C THR A 217 -8.95 -17.42 -20.26
N GLU A 218 -9.11 -16.55 -21.24
CA GLU A 218 -10.33 -15.74 -21.41
C GLU A 218 -11.60 -16.59 -21.46
N LYS A 219 -11.51 -17.74 -22.13
CA LYS A 219 -12.63 -18.69 -22.23
C LYS A 219 -12.97 -19.30 -20.87
N SER A 220 -11.97 -19.85 -20.17
CA SER A 220 -12.19 -20.49 -18.87
C SER A 220 -12.59 -19.48 -17.78
N TYR A 221 -12.08 -18.25 -17.83
CA TYR A 221 -12.49 -17.15 -16.98
C TYR A 221 -13.99 -16.87 -17.11
N ARG A 222 -14.48 -16.70 -18.36
CA ARG A 222 -15.90 -16.46 -18.61
C ARG A 222 -16.79 -17.62 -18.17
N GLN A 223 -16.33 -18.85 -18.36
CA GLN A 223 -17.08 -20.04 -17.98
C GLN A 223 -17.17 -20.24 -16.46
N LYS A 224 -16.09 -19.92 -15.72
CA LYS A 224 -15.99 -20.21 -14.29
C LYS A 224 -16.36 -19.04 -13.39
N LEU A 225 -15.99 -17.80 -13.80
CA LEU A 225 -15.97 -16.66 -12.89
C LEU A 225 -16.95 -15.53 -13.28
N TRP A 226 -17.65 -15.62 -14.42
CA TRP A 226 -18.62 -14.58 -14.77
C TRP A 226 -19.74 -14.41 -13.75
N ASP A 227 -20.12 -15.47 -13.02
CA ASP A 227 -21.13 -15.45 -11.96
C ASP A 227 -20.56 -15.39 -10.54
N HIS A 228 -19.23 -15.32 -10.42
CA HIS A 228 -18.56 -15.22 -9.12
C HIS A 228 -18.95 -13.93 -8.36
N ARG A 229 -19.08 -14.06 -7.04
CA ARG A 229 -19.35 -12.97 -6.08
C ARG A 229 -18.47 -13.13 -4.83
N PRO A 230 -18.12 -12.04 -4.17
CA PRO A 230 -18.47 -10.62 -4.46
C PRO A 230 -17.57 -10.03 -5.56
N LEU A 231 -18.03 -8.92 -6.16
CA LEU A 231 -17.25 -8.17 -7.16
C LEU A 231 -15.88 -7.68 -6.63
N THR A 232 -15.77 -7.46 -5.33
CA THR A 232 -14.53 -7.00 -4.68
C THR A 232 -13.40 -8.02 -4.67
N ASP A 233 -13.64 -9.28 -5.04
CA ASP A 233 -12.61 -10.30 -5.22
C ASP A 233 -11.83 -10.11 -6.52
N PHE A 234 -12.39 -9.37 -7.47
CA PHE A 234 -11.75 -9.08 -8.75
C PHE A 234 -10.77 -7.92 -8.61
N TRP A 235 -9.57 -8.12 -9.14
CA TRP A 235 -8.53 -7.11 -9.17
C TRP A 235 -9.03 -5.81 -9.79
N ARG A 236 -8.71 -4.66 -9.20
CA ARG A 236 -9.16 -3.32 -9.57
C ARG A 236 -10.64 -2.99 -9.26
N ILE A 237 -11.43 -3.91 -8.73
CA ILE A 237 -12.78 -3.62 -8.26
C ILE A 237 -12.75 -3.35 -6.73
N GLY A 238 -12.65 -2.08 -6.37
CA GLY A 238 -12.74 -1.66 -4.97
C GLY A 238 -14.19 -1.56 -4.47
N PRO A 239 -14.42 -1.42 -3.15
CA PRO A 239 -15.77 -1.35 -2.57
C PRO A 239 -16.66 -0.26 -3.17
N GLN A 240 -16.10 0.89 -3.57
CA GLN A 240 -16.89 1.97 -4.16
C GLN A 240 -17.30 1.65 -5.61
N THR A 241 -16.43 1.00 -6.37
CA THR A 241 -16.73 0.52 -7.73
C THR A 241 -17.80 -0.55 -7.67
N ALA A 242 -17.64 -1.55 -6.79
CA ALA A 242 -18.63 -2.61 -6.58
C ALA A 242 -19.98 -2.02 -6.18
N LYS A 243 -20.03 -1.10 -5.22
CA LYS A 243 -21.26 -0.44 -4.80
C LYS A 243 -21.98 0.28 -5.95
N LYS A 244 -21.23 1.01 -6.81
CA LYS A 244 -21.83 1.69 -7.97
C LYS A 244 -22.40 0.68 -8.98
N LEU A 245 -21.71 -0.42 -9.24
CA LEU A 245 -22.18 -1.48 -10.12
C LEU A 245 -23.44 -2.14 -9.56
N GLU A 246 -23.44 -2.53 -8.28
CA GLU A 246 -24.55 -3.17 -7.59
C GLU A 246 -25.79 -2.28 -7.52
N GLN A 247 -25.63 -0.97 -7.28
CA GLN A 247 -26.74 0.01 -7.32
C GLN A 247 -27.40 0.11 -8.71
N ASN A 248 -26.69 -0.29 -9.77
CA ASN A 248 -27.21 -0.34 -11.13
C ASN A 248 -27.53 -1.79 -11.58
N GLY A 249 -27.71 -2.73 -10.64
CA GLY A 249 -28.14 -4.10 -10.94
C GLY A 249 -27.04 -5.03 -11.48
N MET A 250 -25.78 -4.59 -11.48
CA MET A 250 -24.64 -5.40 -11.95
C MET A 250 -23.89 -5.99 -10.76
N PHE A 251 -24.16 -7.25 -10.44
CA PHE A 251 -23.60 -7.96 -9.27
C PHE A 251 -22.44 -8.90 -9.62
N THR A 252 -22.13 -9.06 -10.89
CA THR A 252 -21.12 -10.01 -11.40
C THR A 252 -20.39 -9.44 -12.59
N MET A 253 -19.16 -9.93 -12.88
CA MET A 253 -18.40 -9.50 -14.04
C MET A 253 -19.11 -9.88 -15.35
N GLY A 254 -19.84 -11.00 -15.39
CA GLY A 254 -20.69 -11.36 -16.53
C GLY A 254 -21.84 -10.38 -16.77
N ALA A 255 -22.40 -9.77 -15.70
CA ALA A 255 -23.40 -8.72 -15.86
C ALA A 255 -22.79 -7.44 -16.45
N VAL A 256 -21.56 -7.07 -16.04
CA VAL A 256 -20.81 -5.94 -16.61
C VAL A 256 -20.49 -6.18 -18.08
N ALA A 257 -20.00 -7.38 -18.43
CA ALA A 257 -19.71 -7.75 -19.81
C ALA A 257 -20.96 -7.69 -20.70
N ARG A 258 -22.10 -8.18 -20.22
CA ARG A 258 -23.38 -8.07 -20.95
C ARG A 258 -23.87 -6.63 -21.10
N CYS A 259 -23.62 -5.79 -20.07
CA CYS A 259 -23.95 -4.36 -20.14
C CYS A 259 -23.15 -3.68 -21.25
N SER A 260 -21.87 -3.98 -21.42
CA SER A 260 -21.02 -3.33 -22.43
C SER A 260 -21.44 -3.58 -23.87
N VAL A 261 -22.22 -4.64 -24.14
CA VAL A 261 -22.73 -4.98 -25.49
C VAL A 261 -24.22 -4.71 -25.61
N GLY A 262 -24.85 -4.06 -24.63
CA GLY A 262 -26.25 -3.69 -24.65
C GLY A 262 -26.57 -2.66 -25.74
N LYS A 263 -27.79 -2.73 -26.31
CA LYS A 263 -28.21 -1.77 -27.32
C LYS A 263 -28.40 -0.38 -26.72
N ILE A 264 -28.20 0.67 -27.52
CA ILE A 264 -28.27 2.07 -27.10
C ILE A 264 -29.60 2.48 -26.45
N ASN A 265 -30.68 1.80 -26.79
CA ASN A 265 -32.02 2.03 -26.24
C ASN A 265 -32.32 1.19 -25.00
N GLN A 266 -31.38 0.40 -24.49
CA GLN A 266 -31.52 -0.39 -23.28
C GLN A 266 -30.94 0.39 -22.09
N LEU A 267 -31.48 0.12 -20.90
CA LEU A 267 -30.96 0.72 -19.65
C LEU A 267 -29.50 0.32 -19.39
N HIS A 268 -29.17 -0.95 -19.64
CA HIS A 268 -27.80 -1.48 -19.51
C HIS A 268 -27.16 -1.48 -20.91
N ASN A 269 -26.25 -0.52 -21.10
CA ASN A 269 -25.45 -0.36 -22.31
C ASN A 269 -24.06 0.21 -21.92
N GLU A 270 -23.16 0.30 -22.88
CA GLU A 270 -21.81 0.82 -22.67
C GLU A 270 -21.81 2.25 -22.14
N GLU A 271 -22.71 3.11 -22.63
CA GLU A 271 -22.83 4.50 -22.20
C GLU A 271 -23.11 4.63 -20.69
N LEU A 272 -23.89 3.71 -20.10
CA LEU A 272 -24.09 3.66 -18.65
C LEU A 272 -22.76 3.46 -17.92
N LEU A 273 -21.89 2.58 -18.39
CA LEU A 273 -20.58 2.32 -17.76
C LEU A 273 -19.69 3.55 -17.83
N TYR A 274 -19.62 4.23 -18.98
CA TYR A 274 -18.87 5.49 -19.12
C TYR A 274 -19.43 6.61 -18.25
N ARG A 275 -20.74 6.72 -18.10
CA ARG A 275 -21.38 7.68 -17.20
C ARG A 275 -21.02 7.42 -15.73
N LEU A 276 -20.91 6.16 -15.31
CA LEU A 276 -20.58 5.78 -13.93
C LEU A 276 -19.09 5.93 -13.59
N PHE A 277 -18.21 5.65 -14.55
CA PHE A 277 -16.77 5.47 -14.30
C PHE A 277 -15.86 6.35 -15.16
N GLY A 278 -16.40 7.11 -16.12
CA GLY A 278 -15.60 7.88 -17.07
C GLY A 278 -14.70 6.95 -17.88
N ILE A 279 -13.49 7.36 -18.18
CA ILE A 279 -12.50 6.56 -18.94
C ILE A 279 -12.13 5.24 -18.24
N ASN A 280 -12.31 5.13 -16.94
CA ASN A 280 -12.08 3.87 -16.23
C ASN A 280 -13.08 2.76 -16.63
N ALA A 281 -14.16 3.10 -17.35
CA ALA A 281 -15.09 2.12 -17.89
C ALA A 281 -14.38 1.15 -18.83
N GLU A 282 -13.45 1.62 -19.66
CA GLU A 282 -12.67 0.77 -20.59
C GLU A 282 -11.97 -0.37 -19.84
N LEU A 283 -11.24 -0.05 -18.79
CA LEU A 283 -10.56 -1.06 -17.97
C LEU A 283 -11.54 -2.06 -17.33
N ILE A 284 -12.69 -1.56 -16.84
CA ILE A 284 -13.72 -2.42 -16.21
C ILE A 284 -14.35 -3.34 -17.24
N ILE A 285 -14.63 -2.85 -18.44
CA ILE A 285 -15.18 -3.63 -19.56
C ILE A 285 -14.17 -4.69 -20.01
N ASP A 286 -12.94 -4.31 -20.27
CA ASP A 286 -11.88 -5.22 -20.69
C ASP A 286 -11.71 -6.36 -19.67
N HIS A 287 -11.61 -6.03 -18.40
CA HIS A 287 -11.51 -7.01 -17.32
C HIS A 287 -12.75 -7.90 -17.21
N ALA A 288 -13.96 -7.37 -17.48
CA ALA A 288 -15.18 -8.18 -17.50
C ALA A 288 -15.16 -9.24 -18.62
N TRP A 289 -14.50 -8.93 -19.74
CA TRP A 289 -14.28 -9.88 -20.82
C TRP A 289 -13.06 -10.79 -20.63
N GLY A 290 -12.24 -10.52 -19.60
CA GLY A 290 -10.97 -11.24 -19.32
C GLY A 290 -9.81 -10.74 -20.18
N TRP A 291 -9.88 -9.51 -20.67
CA TRP A 291 -8.89 -8.89 -21.53
C TRP A 291 -8.02 -7.92 -20.73
N GLU A 292 -6.71 -7.87 -21.02
CA GLU A 292 -5.77 -6.90 -20.47
C GLU A 292 -4.62 -6.69 -21.48
N PRO A 293 -4.57 -5.54 -22.15
CA PRO A 293 -3.55 -5.25 -23.14
C PRO A 293 -2.20 -4.86 -22.54
N CYS A 294 -2.16 -4.51 -21.25
CA CYS A 294 -0.93 -4.11 -20.57
C CYS A 294 0.04 -5.28 -20.44
N THR A 295 1.30 -5.03 -20.73
CA THR A 295 2.39 -5.99 -20.60
C THR A 295 3.42 -5.49 -19.58
N ILE A 296 4.32 -6.37 -19.11
CA ILE A 296 5.44 -5.97 -18.23
C ILE A 296 6.32 -4.92 -18.91
N ALA A 297 6.53 -5.01 -20.22
CA ALA A 297 7.27 -4.01 -20.98
C ALA A 297 6.58 -2.64 -20.94
N HIS A 298 5.25 -2.58 -21.08
CA HIS A 298 4.48 -1.34 -20.95
C HIS A 298 4.62 -0.74 -19.54
N ILE A 299 4.54 -1.56 -18.50
CA ILE A 299 4.71 -1.11 -17.10
C ILE A 299 6.11 -0.50 -16.91
N LYS A 300 7.15 -1.14 -17.42
CA LYS A 300 8.54 -0.66 -17.27
C LYS A 300 8.84 0.59 -18.10
N ALA A 301 8.19 0.72 -19.25
CA ALA A 301 8.32 1.90 -20.12
C ALA A 301 7.51 3.08 -19.65
N TYR A 302 6.50 2.88 -18.80
CA TYR A 302 5.60 3.95 -18.35
C TYR A 302 6.36 5.05 -17.58
N ARG A 303 6.13 6.28 -18.00
CA ARG A 303 6.61 7.47 -17.30
C ARG A 303 5.41 8.38 -17.06
N PRO A 304 5.05 8.66 -15.82
CA PRO A 304 3.92 9.52 -15.49
C PRO A 304 4.19 10.95 -16.00
N GLN A 305 3.16 11.60 -16.55
CA GLN A 305 3.24 13.00 -16.98
C GLN A 305 3.34 13.97 -15.81
N SER A 306 2.77 13.61 -14.68
CA SER A 306 2.92 14.32 -13.42
C SER A 306 3.27 13.32 -12.31
N SER A 307 4.13 13.73 -11.41
CA SER A 307 4.48 12.92 -10.26
C SER A 307 4.25 13.71 -8.97
N SER A 308 3.93 12.98 -7.93
CA SER A 308 3.83 13.52 -6.58
C SER A 308 4.53 12.61 -5.58
N ILE A 309 5.02 13.19 -4.50
CA ILE A 309 5.58 12.43 -3.38
C ILE A 309 4.82 12.82 -2.13
N GLU A 310 4.23 11.82 -1.47
CA GLU A 310 3.42 12.00 -0.28
C GLU A 310 4.10 11.38 0.95
N ASN A 311 4.05 12.10 2.07
CA ASN A 311 4.35 11.61 3.40
C ASN A 311 3.10 11.70 4.27
N GLY A 312 2.65 10.56 4.80
CA GLY A 312 1.53 10.49 5.74
C GLY A 312 1.99 10.09 7.15
N GLN A 313 1.27 10.57 8.16
CA GLN A 313 1.46 10.16 9.54
C GLN A 313 0.15 10.05 10.28
N VAL A 314 -0.04 8.95 11.03
CA VAL A 314 -1.07 8.82 12.06
C VAL A 314 -0.39 9.00 13.39
N LEU A 315 -0.83 9.98 14.17
CA LEU A 315 -0.27 10.29 15.48
C LEU A 315 -0.68 9.19 16.50
N HIS A 316 0.19 8.87 17.45
CA HIS A 316 -0.08 7.83 18.46
C HIS A 316 -1.20 8.24 19.43
N CYS A 317 -1.36 9.54 19.70
CA CYS A 317 -2.46 10.12 20.46
C CYS A 317 -2.99 11.38 19.75
N PRO A 318 -4.16 11.92 20.14
CA PRO A 318 -4.63 13.19 19.62
C PRO A 318 -3.69 14.34 20.01
N TYR A 319 -3.34 15.20 19.04
CA TYR A 319 -2.47 16.36 19.24
C TYR A 319 -3.26 17.67 19.12
N THR A 320 -2.87 18.67 19.90
CA THR A 320 -3.36 20.05 19.74
C THR A 320 -2.84 20.66 18.44
N ALA A 321 -3.46 21.72 17.97
CA ALA A 321 -3.01 22.45 16.79
C ALA A 321 -1.53 22.91 16.93
N GLU A 322 -1.11 23.40 18.09
CA GLU A 322 0.25 23.85 18.34
C GLU A 322 1.27 22.71 18.18
N LYS A 323 1.05 21.55 18.84
CA LYS A 323 1.90 20.37 18.68
C LYS A 323 1.90 19.85 17.25
N THR A 324 0.76 19.89 16.58
CA THR A 324 0.62 19.47 15.18
C THR A 324 1.41 20.36 14.24
N ARG A 325 1.50 21.67 14.51
CA ARG A 325 2.31 22.60 13.72
C ARG A 325 3.80 22.21 13.68
N LEU A 326 4.33 21.71 14.82
CA LEU A 326 5.70 21.16 14.87
C LEU A 326 5.83 19.93 13.97
N ILE A 327 4.86 19.03 13.99
CA ILE A 327 4.89 17.82 13.13
C ILE A 327 4.85 18.19 11.64
N VAL A 328 4.01 19.17 11.24
CA VAL A 328 3.99 19.66 9.86
C VAL A 328 5.36 20.19 9.45
N LYS A 329 6.04 20.93 10.32
CA LYS A 329 7.41 21.41 10.07
C LYS A 329 8.41 20.27 9.90
N GLU A 330 8.37 19.24 10.76
CA GLU A 330 9.20 18.04 10.65
C GLU A 330 8.94 17.28 9.36
N MET A 331 7.65 17.08 9.01
CA MET A 331 7.25 16.36 7.80
C MET A 331 7.70 17.09 6.53
N THR A 332 7.59 18.43 6.51
CA THR A 332 8.05 19.24 5.39
C THR A 332 9.56 19.09 5.20
N ASP A 333 10.31 19.24 6.27
CA ASP A 333 11.78 19.09 6.23
C ASP A 333 12.22 17.71 5.71
N GLN A 334 11.58 16.64 6.19
CA GLN A 334 11.86 15.27 5.73
C GLN A 334 11.50 15.07 4.25
N LEU A 335 10.36 15.61 3.80
CA LEU A 335 9.90 15.48 2.42
C LEU A 335 10.84 16.19 1.46
N LEU A 336 11.28 17.42 1.80
CA LEU A 336 12.22 18.17 0.96
C LEU A 336 13.60 17.50 0.95
N LEU A 337 14.05 16.96 2.09
CA LEU A 337 15.29 16.20 2.14
C LEU A 337 15.23 14.95 1.24
N GLN A 338 14.06 14.29 1.15
CA GLN A 338 13.83 13.18 0.22
C GLN A 338 13.86 13.63 -1.24
N LEU A 339 13.35 14.84 -1.57
CA LEU A 339 13.46 15.40 -2.92
C LEU A 339 14.93 15.63 -3.29
N VAL A 340 15.73 16.21 -2.39
CA VAL A 340 17.18 16.40 -2.62
C VAL A 340 17.89 15.06 -2.84
N ASP A 341 17.55 14.03 -2.06
CA ASP A 341 18.17 12.70 -2.20
C ASP A 341 17.90 12.07 -3.57
N LYS A 342 16.74 12.39 -4.18
CA LYS A 342 16.32 11.88 -5.48
C LYS A 342 16.65 12.81 -6.65
N GLY A 343 17.26 13.98 -6.38
CA GLY A 343 17.51 15.01 -7.41
C GLY A 343 16.22 15.59 -8.01
N LEU A 344 15.19 15.81 -7.17
CA LEU A 344 13.86 16.26 -7.57
C LEU A 344 13.54 17.63 -6.97
N VAL A 345 12.63 18.36 -7.63
CA VAL A 345 12.08 19.65 -7.18
C VAL A 345 10.57 19.69 -7.34
N THR A 346 9.91 20.58 -6.60
CA THR A 346 8.45 20.81 -6.63
C THR A 346 8.15 22.31 -6.60
N ASP A 347 6.98 22.71 -7.14
CA ASP A 347 6.47 24.08 -7.04
C ASP A 347 5.19 24.20 -6.21
N GLN A 348 4.60 23.06 -5.76
CA GLN A 348 3.33 23.04 -5.03
C GLN A 348 3.34 22.04 -3.90
N MET A 349 2.81 22.45 -2.74
CA MET A 349 2.58 21.60 -1.59
C MET A 349 1.08 21.48 -1.30
N VAL A 350 0.65 20.29 -0.89
CA VAL A 350 -0.72 19.99 -0.46
C VAL A 350 -0.69 19.43 0.95
N LEU A 351 -1.52 19.99 1.83
CA LEU A 351 -1.65 19.56 3.22
C LEU A 351 -3.08 19.11 3.51
N THR A 352 -3.20 17.94 4.14
CA THR A 352 -4.46 17.40 4.65
C THR A 352 -4.32 17.11 6.14
N ILE A 353 -5.26 17.63 6.95
CA ILE A 353 -5.30 17.49 8.41
C ILE A 353 -6.55 16.71 8.78
N GLY A 354 -6.40 15.51 9.29
CA GLY A 354 -7.49 14.66 9.76
C GLY A 354 -7.65 14.78 11.27
N TYR A 355 -8.85 15.15 11.69
CA TYR A 355 -9.18 15.34 13.10
C TYR A 355 -9.50 14.03 13.82
N ASP A 356 -9.32 14.01 15.14
CA ASP A 356 -9.60 12.84 15.97
C ASP A 356 -11.10 12.71 16.27
N ILE A 357 -11.54 11.45 16.46
CA ILE A 357 -12.90 11.12 16.86
C ILE A 357 -13.27 11.71 18.24
N GLU A 358 -12.27 11.92 19.11
CA GLU A 358 -12.45 12.48 20.44
C GLU A 358 -13.14 13.84 20.40
N ASN A 359 -12.95 14.62 19.33
CA ASN A 359 -13.69 15.89 19.13
C ASN A 359 -15.22 15.73 19.08
N LEU A 360 -15.71 14.51 18.79
CA LEU A 360 -17.15 14.22 18.72
C LEU A 360 -17.63 13.25 19.81
N THR A 361 -16.72 12.58 20.52
CA THR A 361 -17.06 11.66 21.62
C THR A 361 -16.93 12.30 23.00
N ASP A 362 -16.09 13.32 23.15
CA ASP A 362 -16.07 14.19 24.33
C ASP A 362 -17.24 15.19 24.27
N LEU A 363 -18.06 15.19 25.30
CA LEU A 363 -19.31 16.00 25.33
C LEU A 363 -19.03 17.50 25.20
N LYS A 364 -18.01 18.02 25.90
CA LYS A 364 -17.68 19.46 25.89
C LYS A 364 -17.18 19.90 24.52
N ARG A 365 -16.30 19.10 23.90
CA ARG A 365 -15.79 19.36 22.54
C ARG A 365 -16.88 19.25 21.50
N ARG A 366 -17.75 18.26 21.65
CA ARG A 366 -18.87 18.02 20.72
C ARG A 366 -19.86 19.21 20.71
N GLU A 367 -20.17 19.79 21.88
CA GLU A 367 -21.04 20.97 21.99
C GLU A 367 -20.46 22.21 21.32
N GLN A 368 -19.12 22.35 21.30
CA GLN A 368 -18.41 23.48 20.69
C GLN A 368 -18.20 23.32 19.19
N TYR A 369 -18.35 22.09 18.65
CA TYR A 369 -18.11 21.84 17.24
C TYR A 369 -19.38 21.99 16.41
N HIS A 370 -19.38 22.95 15.50
CA HIS A 370 -20.50 23.27 14.59
C HIS A 370 -20.16 23.00 13.11
N GLY A 371 -18.98 22.43 12.81
CA GLY A 371 -18.55 22.14 11.44
C GLY A 371 -19.14 20.85 10.87
N ASP A 372 -18.75 20.55 9.64
CA ASP A 372 -19.18 19.35 8.90
C ASP A 372 -18.69 18.05 9.56
N ILE A 373 -19.59 17.08 9.69
CA ILE A 373 -19.30 15.73 10.18
C ILE A 373 -19.35 14.77 9.01
N VAL A 374 -18.29 13.96 8.86
CA VAL A 374 -18.20 12.92 7.84
C VAL A 374 -18.09 11.54 8.47
N THR A 375 -18.48 10.52 7.72
CA THR A 375 -18.30 9.13 8.14
C THR A 375 -17.02 8.57 7.49
N ASP A 376 -16.09 8.08 8.32
CA ASP A 376 -14.86 7.47 7.84
C ASP A 376 -15.13 6.07 7.27
N ARG A 377 -14.09 5.45 6.68
CA ARG A 377 -14.16 4.11 6.09
C ARG A 377 -14.53 2.99 7.09
N TYR A 378 -14.48 3.27 8.38
CA TYR A 378 -14.86 2.35 9.45
C TYR A 378 -16.26 2.62 10.02
N GLY A 379 -17.03 3.51 9.38
CA GLY A 379 -18.37 3.88 9.83
C GLY A 379 -18.40 4.86 11.02
N ARG A 380 -17.26 5.45 11.42
CA ARG A 380 -17.17 6.36 12.55
C ARG A 380 -17.41 7.79 12.09
N LYS A 381 -18.19 8.53 12.87
CA LYS A 381 -18.38 9.96 12.67
C LYS A 381 -17.15 10.71 13.16
N ILE A 382 -16.57 11.53 12.31
CA ILE A 382 -15.41 12.39 12.60
C ILE A 382 -15.63 13.79 12.02
N PRO A 383 -14.98 14.83 12.55
CA PRO A 383 -14.96 16.13 11.89
C PRO A 383 -14.37 16.02 10.48
N LYS A 384 -14.90 16.79 9.55
CA LYS A 384 -14.36 16.86 8.18
C LYS A 384 -12.92 17.34 8.21
N SER A 385 -12.05 16.64 7.49
CA SER A 385 -10.62 16.98 7.40
C SER A 385 -10.42 18.35 6.76
N ALA A 386 -9.50 19.14 7.28
CA ALA A 386 -9.02 20.34 6.61
C ALA A 386 -8.06 19.95 5.47
N HIS A 387 -8.18 20.66 4.35
CA HIS A 387 -7.40 20.38 3.15
C HIS A 387 -7.09 21.69 2.43
N GLY A 388 -5.86 21.82 1.92
CA GLY A 388 -5.46 22.96 1.13
C GLY A 388 -4.21 22.69 0.32
N SER A 389 -4.01 23.50 -0.71
CA SER A 389 -2.80 23.51 -1.54
C SER A 389 -2.19 24.89 -1.60
N VAL A 390 -0.89 24.97 -1.75
CA VAL A 390 -0.16 26.25 -1.86
C VAL A 390 0.98 26.11 -2.85
N ASN A 391 1.11 27.12 -3.71
CA ASN A 391 2.24 27.25 -4.64
C ASN A 391 3.42 27.92 -3.95
N ILE A 392 4.61 27.38 -4.11
CA ILE A 392 5.86 27.94 -3.57
C ILE A 392 6.33 29.13 -4.40
N GLY A 393 5.83 29.27 -5.64
CA GLY A 393 6.17 30.33 -6.58
C GLY A 393 7.29 29.99 -7.55
N ARG A 394 8.08 28.95 -7.26
CA ARG A 394 9.14 28.40 -8.12
C ARG A 394 9.35 26.92 -7.83
N PHE A 395 9.93 26.20 -8.76
CA PHE A 395 10.44 24.85 -8.50
C PHE A 395 11.63 24.90 -7.54
N THR A 396 11.59 24.10 -6.48
CA THR A 396 12.63 24.11 -5.44
C THR A 396 12.64 22.82 -4.63
N SER A 397 13.77 22.50 -4.02
CA SER A 397 13.95 21.54 -2.95
C SER A 397 14.38 22.21 -1.63
N SER A 398 14.27 23.54 -1.52
CA SER A 398 14.59 24.29 -0.31
C SER A 398 13.58 23.97 0.81
N ALA A 399 14.09 23.38 1.89
CA ALA A 399 13.29 23.08 3.08
C ALA A 399 12.81 24.36 3.76
N LYS A 400 13.60 25.45 3.73
CA LYS A 400 13.24 26.73 4.32
C LYS A 400 12.03 27.35 3.61
N LEU A 401 12.09 27.54 2.30
CA LEU A 401 11.01 28.13 1.52
C LEU A 401 9.71 27.31 1.61
N ALA A 402 9.82 26.00 1.43
CA ALA A 402 8.66 25.13 1.52
C ALA A 402 8.04 25.12 2.92
N THR A 403 8.86 25.12 3.98
CA THR A 403 8.35 25.13 5.38
C THR A 403 7.61 26.42 5.69
N GLU A 404 8.17 27.57 5.31
CA GLU A 404 7.52 28.88 5.50
C GLU A 404 6.16 28.92 4.79
N THR A 405 6.10 28.41 3.55
CA THR A 405 4.87 28.36 2.75
C THR A 405 3.83 27.41 3.31
N VAL A 406 4.24 26.19 3.69
CA VAL A 406 3.36 25.17 4.25
C VAL A 406 2.82 25.57 5.62
N LEU A 407 3.62 26.23 6.46
CA LEU A 407 3.16 26.69 7.76
C LEU A 407 2.13 27.83 7.63
N LYS A 408 2.26 28.72 6.66
CA LYS A 408 1.21 29.71 6.37
C LYS A 408 -0.09 29.04 5.92
N LEU A 409 -0.01 28.03 5.05
CA LEU A 409 -1.18 27.23 4.67
C LEU A 409 -1.79 26.54 5.89
N TYR A 410 -0.96 25.89 6.74
CA TYR A 410 -1.41 25.25 7.97
C TYR A 410 -2.20 26.21 8.84
N ASP A 411 -1.63 27.38 9.14
CA ASP A 411 -2.23 28.41 10.01
C ASP A 411 -3.57 28.93 9.44
N THR A 412 -3.76 28.84 8.10
CA THR A 412 -5.02 29.26 7.43
C THR A 412 -6.10 28.19 7.49
N ILE A 413 -5.76 26.90 7.38
CA ILE A 413 -6.76 25.83 7.21
C ILE A 413 -7.09 25.08 8.51
N ILE A 414 -6.22 25.14 9.53
CA ILE A 414 -6.41 24.42 10.79
C ILE A 414 -7.56 25.01 11.62
N ASP A 415 -8.39 24.15 12.20
CA ASP A 415 -9.25 24.55 13.32
C ASP A 415 -8.46 24.38 14.62
N GLN A 416 -8.17 25.51 15.28
CA GLN A 416 -7.34 25.58 16.48
C GLN A 416 -7.94 24.85 17.69
N ASN A 417 -9.25 24.62 17.70
CA ASN A 417 -9.98 24.00 18.80
C ASN A 417 -10.03 22.48 18.70
N LEU A 418 -9.69 21.92 17.52
CA LEU A 418 -9.83 20.49 17.25
C LEU A 418 -8.51 19.75 17.49
N LEU A 419 -8.65 18.56 18.05
CA LEU A 419 -7.56 17.59 18.15
C LEU A 419 -7.30 16.91 16.81
N VAL A 420 -6.04 16.82 16.43
CA VAL A 420 -5.57 16.23 15.19
C VAL A 420 -5.11 14.80 15.42
N ARG A 421 -5.43 13.89 14.47
CA ARG A 421 -5.03 12.50 14.51
C ARG A 421 -4.17 12.07 13.33
N ARG A 422 -4.35 12.71 12.19
CA ARG A 422 -3.67 12.32 10.93
C ARG A 422 -3.22 13.55 10.17
N LEU A 423 -2.04 13.43 9.57
CA LEU A 423 -1.48 14.41 8.65
C LEU A 423 -1.07 13.71 7.35
N SER A 424 -1.27 14.39 6.23
CA SER A 424 -0.72 14.01 4.93
C SER A 424 -0.18 15.26 4.25
N LEU A 425 1.08 15.20 3.83
CA LEU A 425 1.79 16.26 3.13
C LEU A 425 2.30 15.73 1.81
N THR A 426 1.91 16.39 0.71
CA THR A 426 2.25 15.97 -0.65
C THR A 426 2.99 17.08 -1.37
N ALA A 427 4.12 16.76 -1.98
CA ALA A 427 4.76 17.58 -3.00
C ALA A 427 4.19 17.20 -4.37
N ASN A 428 3.53 18.13 -5.04
CA ASN A 428 2.98 17.96 -6.38
C ASN A 428 3.92 18.50 -7.45
N HIS A 429 3.62 18.19 -8.72
CA HIS A 429 4.39 18.62 -9.90
C HIS A 429 5.88 18.31 -9.74
N VAL A 430 6.20 17.16 -9.16
CA VAL A 430 7.59 16.77 -8.93
C VAL A 430 8.27 16.44 -10.24
N VAL A 431 9.39 17.12 -10.52
CA VAL A 431 10.20 16.92 -11.73
C VAL A 431 11.67 16.76 -11.37
N PRO A 432 12.50 16.13 -12.23
CA PRO A 432 13.94 16.14 -12.06
C PRO A 432 14.47 17.57 -12.07
N GLU A 433 15.41 17.86 -11.19
CA GLU A 433 16.08 19.15 -11.16
C GLU A 433 16.78 19.44 -12.50
N GLY A 434 16.62 20.64 -13.03
CA GLY A 434 17.09 21.03 -14.36
C GLY A 434 16.12 20.69 -15.50
N SER A 435 14.98 20.03 -15.20
CA SER A 435 13.93 19.71 -16.19
C SER A 435 12.63 20.49 -15.94
N GLU A 436 12.71 21.56 -15.15
CA GLU A 436 11.55 22.37 -14.79
C GLU A 436 10.93 23.04 -16.02
N PRO A 437 9.58 23.05 -16.13
CA PRO A 437 8.91 23.80 -17.19
C PRO A 437 9.29 25.27 -17.12
N THR A 438 9.84 25.84 -18.18
CA THR A 438 10.20 27.26 -18.27
C THR A 438 8.91 28.08 -18.30
N ARG A 439 8.37 28.42 -17.15
CA ARG A 439 7.33 29.44 -17.03
C ARG A 439 8.00 30.82 -17.06
N LYS A 440 8.42 31.28 -18.23
CA LYS A 440 8.76 32.70 -18.39
C LYS A 440 7.47 33.48 -18.24
N LYS A 441 7.19 34.03 -17.05
CA LYS A 441 6.26 35.13 -16.94
C LYS A 441 6.91 36.28 -17.70
N PRO A 442 6.24 36.90 -18.68
CA PRO A 442 6.76 38.14 -19.29
C PRO A 442 6.91 39.15 -18.15
N GLN A 443 8.14 39.51 -17.86
CA GLN A 443 8.45 40.52 -16.87
C GLN A 443 8.17 41.86 -17.54
N GLN A 444 7.09 42.52 -17.16
CA GLN A 444 6.84 43.87 -17.60
C GLN A 444 7.89 44.74 -16.92
N LEU A 445 8.75 45.33 -17.74
CA LEU A 445 9.76 46.27 -17.27
C LEU A 445 9.06 47.52 -16.74
N ASP A 446 9.31 47.86 -15.49
CA ASP A 446 8.80 49.06 -14.83
C ASP A 446 9.96 50.09 -14.72
N LEU A 447 9.72 51.32 -15.13
CA LEU A 447 10.68 52.41 -15.12
C LEU A 447 11.12 52.85 -13.70
N PHE A 448 10.37 52.43 -12.66
CA PHE A 448 10.63 52.78 -11.27
C PHE A 448 11.31 51.65 -10.48
N THR A 449 11.58 50.51 -11.10
CA THR A 449 12.22 49.37 -10.44
C THR A 449 13.74 49.53 -10.49
N ASP A 450 14.40 49.48 -9.35
CA ASP A 450 15.86 49.39 -9.23
C ASP A 450 16.33 47.99 -9.62
N TYR A 451 16.73 47.81 -10.87
CA TYR A 451 17.14 46.51 -11.41
C TYR A 451 18.46 46.02 -10.81
N GLU A 452 19.39 46.92 -10.44
CA GLU A 452 20.65 46.51 -9.80
C GLU A 452 20.40 45.94 -8.41
N ALA A 453 19.52 46.56 -7.62
CA ALA A 453 19.10 46.02 -6.33
C ALA A 453 18.34 44.68 -6.47
N LEU A 454 17.54 44.52 -7.53
CA LEU A 454 16.82 43.29 -7.82
C LEU A 454 17.80 42.16 -8.16
N GLU A 455 18.72 42.39 -9.10
CA GLU A 455 19.73 41.41 -9.50
C GLU A 455 20.62 40.99 -8.31
N LYS A 456 21.04 41.95 -7.50
CA LYS A 456 21.81 41.65 -6.30
C LYS A 456 21.04 40.76 -5.31
N LYS A 457 19.75 41.04 -5.10
CA LYS A 457 18.86 40.26 -4.27
C LYS A 457 18.68 38.85 -4.82
N GLU A 458 18.49 38.69 -6.15
CA GLU A 458 18.39 37.37 -6.80
C GLU A 458 19.70 36.56 -6.68
N GLN A 459 20.85 37.21 -6.79
CA GLN A 459 22.17 36.56 -6.61
C GLN A 459 22.38 36.12 -5.18
N GLU A 460 22.04 36.95 -4.19
CA GLU A 460 22.10 36.61 -2.77
C GLU A 460 21.14 35.42 -2.42
N GLU A 461 19.94 35.46 -2.97
CA GLU A 461 18.97 34.39 -2.77
C GLU A 461 19.45 33.07 -3.40
N LYS A 462 19.99 33.12 -4.62
CA LYS A 462 20.57 31.94 -5.29
C LYS A 462 21.75 31.37 -4.48
N ALA A 463 22.64 32.22 -4.01
CA ALA A 463 23.76 31.78 -3.17
C ALA A 463 23.29 31.13 -1.85
N ALA A 464 22.21 31.68 -1.24
CA ALA A 464 21.60 31.08 -0.03
C ALA A 464 20.99 29.71 -0.31
N LEU A 465 20.27 29.53 -1.44
CA LEU A 465 19.70 28.26 -1.86
C LEU A 465 20.79 27.21 -2.15
N ASP A 466 21.86 27.60 -2.84
CA ASP A 466 23.00 26.71 -3.11
C ASP A 466 23.70 26.26 -1.82
N LYS A 467 23.85 27.17 -0.85
CA LYS A 467 24.38 26.85 0.48
C LYS A 467 23.47 25.89 1.23
N GLU A 468 22.16 26.12 1.23
CA GLU A 468 21.18 25.22 1.86
C GLU A 468 21.24 23.84 1.24
N LYS A 469 21.28 23.74 -0.09
CA LYS A 469 21.37 22.47 -0.81
C LYS A 469 22.62 21.67 -0.45
N LYS A 470 23.78 22.32 -0.41
CA LYS A 470 25.05 21.68 0.03
C LYS A 470 24.94 21.14 1.46
N MET A 471 24.31 21.90 2.37
CA MET A 471 24.06 21.46 3.73
C MET A 471 23.11 20.24 3.76
N GLN A 472 22.02 20.25 3.01
CA GLN A 472 21.09 19.11 2.90
C GLN A 472 21.80 17.85 2.35
N GLN A 473 22.65 18.00 1.34
CA GLN A 473 23.45 16.90 0.80
C GLN A 473 24.44 16.32 1.83
N ALA A 474 25.12 17.19 2.59
CA ALA A 474 26.00 16.74 3.67
C ALA A 474 25.24 16.01 4.77
N MET A 475 24.05 16.51 5.16
CA MET A 475 23.16 15.82 6.11
C MET A 475 22.74 14.44 5.58
N LEU A 476 22.41 14.32 4.31
CA LEU A 476 22.06 13.05 3.68
C LEU A 476 23.21 12.05 3.71
N GLN A 477 24.44 12.49 3.42
CA GLN A 477 25.63 11.64 3.48
C GLN A 477 25.87 11.11 4.90
N ILE A 478 25.74 11.98 5.92
CA ILE A 478 25.84 11.57 7.32
C ILE A 478 24.75 10.56 7.69
N LYS A 479 23.49 10.84 7.32
CA LYS A 479 22.36 9.93 7.58
C LYS A 479 22.49 8.58 6.87
N LYS A 480 23.01 8.55 5.64
CA LYS A 480 23.28 7.30 4.89
C LYS A 480 24.40 6.47 5.53
N LYS A 481 25.46 7.14 6.03
CA LYS A 481 26.63 6.45 6.61
C LYS A 481 26.42 5.99 8.05
N PHE A 482 25.74 6.79 8.86
CA PHE A 482 25.65 6.61 10.32
C PHE A 482 24.23 6.38 10.84
N GLY A 483 23.23 6.31 9.95
CA GLY A 483 21.83 6.12 10.29
C GLY A 483 21.04 7.43 10.33
N LYS A 484 19.71 7.30 10.16
CA LYS A 484 18.79 8.46 9.99
C LYS A 484 18.79 9.41 11.20
N ASN A 485 19.12 8.91 12.40
CA ASN A 485 19.16 9.69 13.65
C ASN A 485 20.56 10.24 14.00
N ALA A 486 21.57 10.00 13.15
CA ALA A 486 22.93 10.49 13.39
C ALA A 486 23.04 12.02 13.42
N ILE A 487 22.14 12.72 12.72
CA ILE A 487 22.02 14.18 12.76
C ILE A 487 20.54 14.57 12.79
N LEU A 488 20.18 15.38 13.79
CA LEU A 488 18.81 15.87 14.02
C LEU A 488 18.85 17.41 14.09
N LYS A 489 17.74 18.04 13.69
CA LYS A 489 17.54 19.48 13.92
C LYS A 489 16.99 19.70 15.34
N GLY A 490 17.26 20.85 15.95
CA GLY A 490 16.77 21.18 17.29
C GLY A 490 15.25 20.99 17.46
N MET A 491 14.47 21.25 16.43
CA MET A 491 13.02 21.03 16.45
C MET A 491 12.62 19.55 16.66
N ASN A 492 13.46 18.60 16.28
CA ASN A 492 13.20 17.17 16.46
C ASN A 492 13.39 16.68 17.91
N LEU A 493 13.82 17.56 18.81
CA LEU A 493 14.03 17.31 20.24
C LEU A 493 12.98 18.01 21.11
N LEU A 494 12.04 18.75 20.49
CA LEU A 494 10.98 19.45 21.22
C LEU A 494 9.89 18.46 21.68
N ASP A 495 9.15 18.85 22.72
CA ASP A 495 7.99 18.06 23.19
C ASP A 495 6.96 17.86 22.08
N GLY A 496 6.56 16.63 21.86
CA GLY A 496 5.63 16.25 20.78
C GLY A 496 6.29 16.01 19.42
N ALA A 497 7.62 16.21 19.25
CA ALA A 497 8.32 15.85 18.01
C ALA A 497 8.30 14.33 17.77
N THR A 498 8.15 13.91 16.51
CA THR A 498 8.04 12.50 16.13
C THR A 498 9.12 12.02 15.17
N ALA A 499 9.94 12.90 14.63
CA ALA A 499 10.92 12.57 13.58
C ALA A 499 11.93 11.51 14.02
N LYS A 500 12.40 11.54 15.29
CA LYS A 500 13.34 10.55 15.82
C LYS A 500 12.76 9.14 15.79
N GLU A 501 11.54 8.96 16.29
CA GLU A 501 10.84 7.66 16.28
C GLU A 501 10.50 7.20 14.85
N ARG A 502 10.07 8.13 13.98
CA ARG A 502 9.77 7.83 12.58
C ARG A 502 11.00 7.42 11.79
N ASN A 503 12.16 7.91 12.09
CA ASN A 503 13.41 7.50 11.47
C ASN A 503 13.75 6.01 11.73
N GLU A 504 13.24 5.44 12.82
CA GLU A 504 13.34 4.03 13.18
C GLU A 504 12.23 3.17 12.55
N GLN A 505 11.40 3.75 11.69
CA GLN A 505 10.31 3.07 11.02
C GLN A 505 10.56 2.93 9.51
N ILE A 506 9.98 1.87 8.93
CA ILE A 506 9.84 1.65 7.49
C ILE A 506 8.35 1.48 7.20
N GLY A 507 7.80 2.33 6.32
CA GLY A 507 6.36 2.28 6.00
C GLY A 507 5.42 2.50 7.19
N GLY A 508 5.89 3.21 8.24
CA GLY A 508 5.12 3.49 9.46
C GLY A 508 5.14 2.36 10.50
N HIS A 509 5.97 1.35 10.32
CA HIS A 509 6.15 0.22 11.23
C HIS A 509 7.61 0.09 11.66
N LYS A 510 7.86 -0.57 12.80
CA LYS A 510 9.22 -0.82 13.30
C LYS A 510 10.10 -1.44 12.21
N ALA A 511 11.34 -0.90 12.06
CA ALA A 511 12.32 -1.37 11.08
C ALA A 511 12.87 -2.76 11.40
#